data_f50d17eb68367ba981b42711921eb786
#
_entry.id   f50d17eb68367ba981b42711921eb786
#
_cell.length_a   1.000
_cell.length_b   1.000
_cell.length_c   1.000
_cell.angle_alpha   90.00
_cell.angle_beta   90.00
_cell.angle_gamma   90.00
#
_symmetry.space_group_name_H-M   'P 1'
#
loop_
_entity.id
_entity.type
_entity.pdbx_description
1 polymer ?
#
loop_
_entity_poly.entity_id
_entity_poly.type
_entity_poly.pdbx_seq_one_letter_code
_entity_poly.pdbx_strand_id
1 'polypeptide(L)'
;AAVENYVEKYPDKIHLIDGKSTGGAKYNFFYLFGQVEAPYYMTCDQDDVWLDKKIELTCDKMLTIENKADVPCLVYTELRVVDSELNTIADTMSEYQSLDCHKRTINQFILQNSVTGCTMMVNMALRDKMLHITDIDNTIMHDWWAALVAAQFGKTAFIDEPTILYRQHGDNSLGALGINKLSYIVRRVWQKKQIQESMRLGRLQAREFAKTYNLPTDSLAVRYAALEGKSRRVRQRFYKENDMYKTGTMRRLGQAVWG
;
A
#
# COMPACT_ATOMS: atom_id res chain seq x y z
N ALA A 1 6.63 13.10 25.42
CA ALA A 1 6.60 14.56 25.64
C ALA A 1 5.64 15.30 24.72
N ALA A 2 5.85 15.38 23.37
CA ALA A 2 4.97 16.17 22.52
C ALA A 2 3.54 15.61 22.45
N VAL A 3 3.39 14.30 22.24
CA VAL A 3 2.09 13.62 22.16
C VAL A 3 1.34 13.72 23.49
N GLU A 4 2.00 13.52 24.60
CA GLU A 4 1.40 13.60 25.96
C GLU A 4 0.77 14.96 26.23
N ASN A 5 1.43 16.06 25.85
CA ASN A 5 0.87 17.41 25.97
C ASN A 5 -0.44 17.58 25.18
N TYR A 6 -0.55 16.94 24.01
CA TYR A 6 -1.78 16.99 23.21
C TYR A 6 -2.88 16.10 23.80
N VAL A 7 -2.55 14.94 24.35
CA VAL A 7 -3.49 14.07 25.08
C VAL A 7 -4.09 14.82 26.27
N GLU A 8 -3.26 15.52 27.06
CA GLU A 8 -3.72 16.34 28.20
C GLU A 8 -4.62 17.49 27.75
N LYS A 9 -4.29 18.13 26.62
CA LYS A 9 -5.06 19.25 26.08
C LYS A 9 -6.38 18.84 25.43
N TYR A 10 -6.46 17.65 24.85
CA TYR A 10 -7.61 17.15 24.10
C TYR A 10 -7.97 15.70 24.49
N PRO A 11 -8.30 15.41 25.75
CA PRO A 11 -8.47 14.04 26.26
C PRO A 11 -9.62 13.28 25.60
N ASP A 12 -10.65 14.00 25.14
CA ASP A 12 -11.80 13.39 24.44
C ASP A 12 -11.53 13.08 22.95
N LYS A 13 -10.38 13.54 22.41
CA LYS A 13 -10.07 13.43 20.98
C LYS A 13 -8.79 12.66 20.70
N ILE A 14 -7.84 12.68 21.63
CA ILE A 14 -6.52 12.10 21.45
C ILE A 14 -6.29 11.04 22.54
N HIS A 15 -6.15 9.81 22.12
CA HIS A 15 -5.90 8.68 22.99
C HIS A 15 -4.54 8.07 22.69
N LEU A 16 -3.68 8.00 23.69
CA LEU A 16 -2.41 7.27 23.58
C LEU A 16 -2.69 5.79 23.81
N ILE A 17 -2.41 4.97 22.83
CA ILE A 17 -2.48 3.53 22.93
C ILE A 17 -1.06 2.99 23.09
N ASP A 18 -0.82 2.30 24.20
CA ASP A 18 0.49 1.71 24.49
C ASP A 18 0.77 0.56 23.52
N GLY A 19 1.59 0.85 22.51
CA GLY A 19 2.00 -0.12 21.50
C GLY A 19 3.08 -1.03 22.07
N LYS A 20 2.88 -2.33 22.01
CA LYS A 20 3.99 -3.26 22.14
C LYS A 20 4.95 -2.94 21.01
N SER A 21 6.26 -2.76 21.30
CA SER A 21 7.27 -2.59 20.25
C SER A 21 7.20 -3.77 19.28
N THR A 22 6.55 -3.56 18.14
CA THR A 22 6.15 -4.64 17.25
C THR A 22 7.13 -4.84 16.09
N GLY A 23 8.17 -4.01 16.02
CA GLY A 23 9.23 -4.17 15.03
C GLY A 23 8.93 -3.55 13.65
N GLY A 24 8.00 -2.59 13.55
CA GLY A 24 7.82 -1.81 12.32
C GLY A 24 6.41 -1.30 12.05
N ALA A 25 6.28 -0.40 11.08
CA ALA A 25 5.05 0.31 10.76
C ALA A 25 3.86 -0.62 10.50
N LYS A 26 4.05 -1.69 9.71
CA LYS A 26 2.94 -2.61 9.40
C LYS A 26 2.29 -3.22 10.65
N TYR A 27 3.09 -3.66 11.62
CA TYR A 27 2.59 -4.26 12.86
C TYR A 27 1.87 -3.24 13.73
N ASN A 28 2.41 -2.02 13.82
CA ASN A 28 1.79 -0.92 14.56
C ASN A 28 0.41 -0.58 13.99
N PHE A 29 0.28 -0.46 12.67
CA PHE A 29 -1.00 -0.14 12.04
C PHE A 29 -2.02 -1.28 12.20
N PHE A 30 -1.62 -2.55 12.00
CA PHE A 30 -2.53 -3.67 12.27
C PHE A 30 -2.97 -3.72 13.73
N TYR A 31 -2.05 -3.47 14.66
CA TYR A 31 -2.37 -3.40 16.09
C TYR A 31 -3.38 -2.28 16.38
N LEU A 32 -3.12 -1.06 15.88
CA LEU A 32 -4.01 0.09 16.07
C LEU A 32 -5.39 -0.13 15.48
N PHE A 33 -5.50 -0.70 14.29
CA PHE A 33 -6.78 -1.07 13.69
C PHE A 33 -7.59 -2.01 14.59
N GLY A 34 -6.95 -2.88 15.33
CA GLY A 34 -7.60 -3.78 16.28
C GLY A 34 -8.01 -3.13 17.62
N GLN A 35 -7.51 -1.94 17.95
CA GLN A 35 -7.76 -1.28 19.24
C GLN A 35 -8.90 -0.25 19.19
N VAL A 36 -9.32 0.18 18.00
CA VAL A 36 -10.26 1.29 17.82
C VAL A 36 -11.47 0.85 17.02
N GLU A 37 -12.66 1.29 17.42
CA GLU A 37 -13.89 1.14 16.66
C GLU A 37 -14.39 2.50 16.17
N ALA A 38 -14.52 2.63 14.86
CA ALA A 38 -15.01 3.83 14.20
C ALA A 38 -15.67 3.45 12.85
N PRO A 39 -16.56 4.27 12.30
CA PRO A 39 -17.10 4.01 10.96
C PRO A 39 -16.05 4.12 9.87
N TYR A 40 -15.04 4.99 10.05
CA TYR A 40 -13.95 5.23 9.09
C TYR A 40 -12.62 5.38 9.81
N TYR A 41 -11.56 4.95 9.14
CA TYR A 41 -10.19 4.98 9.65
C TYR A 41 -9.27 5.62 8.61
N MET A 42 -8.40 6.49 9.06
CA MET A 42 -7.31 7.05 8.27
C MET A 42 -5.98 6.80 8.99
N THR A 43 -4.96 6.46 8.24
CA THR A 43 -3.61 6.32 8.76
C THR A 43 -2.82 7.62 8.56
N CYS A 44 -1.97 7.96 9.53
CA CYS A 44 -1.17 9.17 9.51
C CYS A 44 0.26 8.83 9.93
N ASP A 45 1.22 9.27 9.12
CA ASP A 45 2.62 9.24 9.49
C ASP A 45 2.96 10.52 10.29
N GLN A 46 3.89 10.40 11.25
CA GLN A 46 4.17 11.47 12.21
C GLN A 46 4.93 12.67 11.62
N ASP A 47 5.44 12.54 10.42
CA ASP A 47 6.32 13.49 9.73
C ASP A 47 5.69 14.17 8.52
N ASP A 48 4.47 13.76 8.17
CA ASP A 48 3.72 14.34 7.06
C ASP A 48 2.84 15.53 7.47
N VAL A 49 2.46 16.36 6.50
CA VAL A 49 1.54 17.47 6.70
C VAL A 49 0.25 17.23 5.89
N TRP A 50 -0.87 17.07 6.59
CA TRP A 50 -2.18 16.99 5.96
C TRP A 50 -2.65 18.35 5.46
N LEU A 51 -3.16 18.42 4.23
CA LEU A 51 -3.79 19.62 3.70
C LEU A 51 -5.23 19.72 4.20
N ASP A 52 -5.74 20.93 4.29
CA ASP A 52 -7.00 21.28 4.95
C ASP A 52 -8.21 20.46 4.46
N LYS A 53 -8.27 20.13 3.17
CA LYS A 53 -9.37 19.40 2.56
C LYS A 53 -9.27 17.89 2.58
N LYS A 54 -8.19 17.33 3.15
CA LYS A 54 -7.94 15.89 3.09
C LYS A 54 -9.10 15.06 3.60
N ILE A 55 -9.58 15.36 4.80
CA ILE A 55 -10.67 14.58 5.42
C ILE A 55 -11.96 14.75 4.63
N GLU A 56 -12.33 15.98 4.25
CA GLU A 56 -13.51 16.27 3.45
C GLU A 56 -13.54 15.47 2.14
N LEU A 57 -12.51 15.62 1.32
CA LEU A 57 -12.41 14.95 0.01
C LEU A 57 -12.48 13.43 0.12
N THR A 58 -11.78 12.86 1.10
CA THR A 58 -11.77 11.41 1.28
C THR A 58 -13.11 10.89 1.82
N CYS A 59 -13.74 11.62 2.73
CA CYS A 59 -15.06 11.29 3.25
C CYS A 59 -16.15 11.34 2.17
N ASP A 60 -16.21 12.41 1.40
CA ASP A 60 -17.19 12.57 0.32
C ASP A 60 -17.04 11.45 -0.72
N LYS A 61 -15.82 11.13 -1.06
CA LYS A 61 -15.55 10.01 -1.97
C LYS A 61 -15.93 8.66 -1.38
N MET A 62 -15.63 8.44 -0.10
CA MET A 62 -16.01 7.22 0.62
C MET A 62 -17.52 7.03 0.62
N LEU A 63 -18.29 8.05 1.01
CA LEU A 63 -19.75 8.02 1.02
C LEU A 63 -20.32 7.71 -0.38
N THR A 64 -19.70 8.25 -1.43
CA THR A 64 -20.10 8.00 -2.82
C THR A 64 -19.91 6.54 -3.22
N ILE A 65 -18.76 5.91 -2.89
CA ILE A 65 -18.49 4.53 -3.30
C ILE A 65 -19.17 3.50 -2.39
N GLU A 66 -19.31 3.80 -1.11
CA GLU A 66 -19.95 2.91 -0.13
C GLU A 66 -21.43 2.73 -0.49
N ASN A 67 -22.12 3.82 -0.83
CA ASN A 67 -23.52 3.83 -1.30
C ASN A 67 -24.46 2.91 -0.50
N LYS A 68 -24.40 3.02 0.83
CA LYS A 68 -25.20 2.23 1.80
C LYS A 68 -24.99 0.70 1.72
N ALA A 69 -24.00 0.24 1.00
CA ALA A 69 -23.64 -1.18 0.96
C ALA A 69 -22.59 -1.47 2.04
N ASP A 70 -22.82 -2.49 2.85
CA ASP A 70 -21.85 -2.97 3.84
C ASP A 70 -20.77 -3.81 3.14
N VAL A 71 -19.93 -3.15 2.35
CA VAL A 71 -18.83 -3.76 1.61
C VAL A 71 -17.50 -3.09 1.96
N PRO A 72 -16.38 -3.81 1.92
CA PRO A 72 -15.06 -3.24 2.12
C PRO A 72 -14.76 -2.10 1.14
N CYS A 73 -14.53 -0.90 1.64
CA CYS A 73 -14.25 0.28 0.80
C CYS A 73 -12.92 0.93 1.17
N LEU A 74 -12.11 1.21 0.16
CA LEU A 74 -10.85 1.93 0.25
C LEU A 74 -10.90 3.18 -0.64
N VAL A 75 -10.63 4.34 -0.04
CA VAL A 75 -10.33 5.58 -0.76
C VAL A 75 -8.88 5.96 -0.47
N TYR A 76 -8.15 6.37 -1.48
CA TYR A 76 -6.80 6.94 -1.30
C TYR A 76 -6.60 8.11 -2.25
N THR A 77 -5.67 8.97 -1.89
CA THR A 77 -5.45 10.23 -2.60
C THR A 77 -4.05 10.28 -3.18
N GLU A 78 -3.84 11.24 -4.06
CA GLU A 78 -2.48 11.64 -4.44
C GLU A 78 -1.81 12.37 -3.25
N LEU A 79 -0.49 12.50 -3.31
CA LEU A 79 0.32 13.28 -2.37
C LEU A 79 1.42 14.04 -3.11
N ARG A 80 1.86 15.16 -2.51
CA ARG A 80 3.01 15.93 -2.99
C ARG A 80 4.26 15.51 -2.24
N VAL A 81 5.33 15.22 -2.97
CA VAL A 81 6.63 14.88 -2.37
C VAL A 81 7.39 16.15 -2.06
N VAL A 82 7.82 16.31 -0.81
CA VAL A 82 8.55 17.48 -0.32
C VAL A 82 9.82 17.07 0.44
N ASP A 83 10.76 18.01 0.56
CA ASP A 83 11.95 17.85 1.41
C ASP A 83 11.64 18.13 2.90
N SER A 84 12.67 18.09 3.75
CA SER A 84 12.55 18.38 5.19
C SER A 84 12.01 19.79 5.49
N GLU A 85 12.19 20.74 4.58
CA GLU A 85 11.77 22.14 4.70
C GLU A 85 10.43 22.41 3.98
N LEU A 86 9.75 21.37 3.48
CA LEU A 86 8.50 21.43 2.73
C LEU A 86 8.63 22.05 1.32
N ASN A 87 9.83 22.14 0.75
CA ASN A 87 9.99 22.51 -0.65
C ASN A 87 9.59 21.33 -1.54
N THR A 88 8.85 21.62 -2.61
CA THR A 88 8.36 20.58 -3.53
C THR A 88 9.49 19.91 -4.28
N ILE A 89 9.59 18.58 -4.16
CA ILE A 89 10.48 17.71 -4.96
C ILE A 89 9.72 17.21 -6.20
N ALA A 90 8.46 16.81 -6.03
CA ALA A 90 7.57 16.41 -7.11
C ALA A 90 6.11 16.72 -6.75
N ASP A 91 5.32 17.11 -7.74
CA ASP A 91 3.93 17.49 -7.53
C ASP A 91 3.05 16.29 -7.18
N THR A 92 3.41 15.10 -7.67
CA THR A 92 2.66 13.87 -7.38
C THR A 92 3.60 12.69 -7.12
N MET A 93 3.18 11.77 -6.23
CA MET A 93 3.90 10.52 -5.99
C MET A 93 3.79 9.58 -7.20
N SER A 94 2.66 9.59 -7.87
CA SER A 94 2.43 8.76 -9.06
C SER A 94 3.44 9.07 -10.17
N GLU A 95 3.71 10.35 -10.46
CA GLU A 95 4.76 10.75 -11.39
C GLU A 95 6.15 10.43 -10.86
N TYR A 96 6.43 10.79 -9.60
CA TYR A 96 7.72 10.58 -8.97
C TYR A 96 8.15 9.12 -8.99
N GLN A 97 7.21 8.21 -8.74
CA GLN A 97 7.46 6.78 -8.78
C GLN A 97 7.05 6.10 -10.09
N SER A 98 6.51 6.81 -11.07
CA SER A 98 5.95 6.22 -12.31
C SER A 98 4.93 5.12 -12.00
N LEU A 99 3.98 5.42 -11.13
CA LEU A 99 2.84 4.56 -10.78
C LEU A 99 1.61 4.94 -11.60
N ASP A 100 0.71 4.00 -11.81
CA ASP A 100 -0.62 4.25 -12.37
C ASP A 100 -1.67 3.95 -11.29
N CYS A 101 -2.05 4.99 -10.55
CA CYS A 101 -3.00 4.89 -9.44
C CYS A 101 -4.46 4.67 -9.91
N HIS A 102 -4.73 4.78 -11.22
CA HIS A 102 -6.04 4.47 -11.79
C HIS A 102 -6.24 2.97 -12.02
N LYS A 103 -5.17 2.18 -12.05
CA LYS A 103 -5.24 0.70 -12.11
C LYS A 103 -5.52 0.12 -10.74
N ARG A 104 -6.80 -0.12 -10.44
CA ARG A 104 -7.30 -0.50 -9.12
C ARG A 104 -7.95 -1.89 -9.09
N THR A 105 -7.60 -2.76 -10.01
CA THR A 105 -8.11 -4.13 -10.05
C THR A 105 -7.25 -5.06 -9.19
N ILE A 106 -7.82 -6.21 -8.79
CA ILE A 106 -7.07 -7.25 -8.07
C ILE A 106 -5.84 -7.71 -8.86
N ASN A 107 -5.91 -7.76 -10.20
CA ASN A 107 -4.79 -8.12 -11.07
C ASN A 107 -3.61 -7.17 -10.89
N GLN A 108 -3.89 -5.89 -10.72
CA GLN A 108 -2.86 -4.89 -10.51
C GLN A 108 -2.32 -4.93 -9.07
N PHE A 109 -3.20 -4.90 -8.07
CA PHE A 109 -2.78 -4.86 -6.67
C PHE A 109 -2.05 -6.13 -6.23
N ILE A 110 -2.37 -7.30 -6.78
CA ILE A 110 -1.62 -8.52 -6.43
C ILE A 110 -0.17 -8.47 -6.90
N LEU A 111 0.12 -7.67 -7.93
CA LEU A 111 1.44 -7.51 -8.54
C LEU A 111 2.20 -6.28 -8.02
N GLN A 112 1.49 -5.19 -7.75
CA GLN A 112 2.08 -3.89 -7.41
C GLN A 112 1.11 -3.03 -6.62
N ASN A 113 1.58 -2.48 -5.50
CA ASN A 113 0.84 -1.47 -4.74
C ASN A 113 0.96 -0.09 -5.39
N SER A 114 -0.14 0.65 -5.42
CA SER A 114 -0.19 2.07 -5.74
C SER A 114 -0.83 2.92 -4.63
N VAL A 115 -1.17 2.29 -3.49
CA VAL A 115 -1.70 2.97 -2.31
C VAL A 115 -0.55 3.33 -1.38
N THR A 116 -0.49 4.57 -0.93
CA THR A 116 0.42 4.99 0.15
C THR A 116 -0.37 5.07 1.45
N GLY A 117 0.11 4.44 2.50
CA GLY A 117 -0.61 4.28 3.77
C GLY A 117 -1.17 5.59 4.31
N CYS A 118 -0.36 6.64 4.40
CA CYS A 118 -0.79 7.95 4.91
C CYS A 118 -1.89 8.64 4.07
N THR A 119 -2.19 8.15 2.84
CA THR A 119 -3.22 8.72 1.98
C THR A 119 -4.57 8.04 2.08
N MET A 120 -4.65 6.87 2.71
CA MET A 120 -5.83 6.03 2.66
C MET A 120 -6.88 6.35 3.73
N MET A 121 -8.15 6.14 3.35
CA MET A 121 -9.28 5.98 4.25
C MET A 121 -9.91 4.62 3.99
N VAL A 122 -10.24 3.90 5.05
CA VAL A 122 -10.94 2.61 5.02
C VAL A 122 -12.22 2.69 5.83
N ASN A 123 -13.29 2.01 5.40
CA ASN A 123 -14.49 1.86 6.22
C ASN A 123 -14.34 0.69 7.20
N MET A 124 -15.29 0.57 8.13
CA MET A 124 -15.30 -0.48 9.15
C MET A 124 -15.32 -1.88 8.52
N ALA A 125 -16.12 -2.10 7.46
CA ALA A 125 -16.18 -3.39 6.77
C ALA A 125 -14.83 -3.82 6.19
N LEU A 126 -14.04 -2.86 5.67
CA LEU A 126 -12.68 -3.15 5.19
C LEU A 126 -11.73 -3.44 6.36
N ARG A 127 -11.76 -2.61 7.41
CA ARG A 127 -10.92 -2.80 8.61
C ARG A 127 -11.16 -4.18 9.23
N ASP A 128 -12.40 -4.57 9.45
CA ASP A 128 -12.73 -5.85 10.06
C ASP A 128 -12.23 -7.01 9.20
N LYS A 129 -12.43 -6.91 7.90
CA LYS A 129 -11.95 -7.93 6.98
C LYS A 129 -10.42 -8.00 6.92
N MET A 130 -9.70 -6.87 6.99
CA MET A 130 -8.24 -6.84 7.07
C MET A 130 -7.70 -7.58 8.30
N LEU A 131 -8.39 -7.46 9.44
CA LEU A 131 -7.98 -8.09 10.71
C LEU A 131 -8.14 -9.62 10.73
N HIS A 132 -8.76 -10.23 9.73
CA HIS A 132 -8.77 -11.69 9.57
C HIS A 132 -7.42 -12.28 9.16
N ILE A 133 -6.42 -11.47 8.86
CA ILE A 133 -5.08 -11.93 8.49
C ILE A 133 -4.54 -12.94 9.50
N THR A 134 -4.05 -14.09 9.01
CA THR A 134 -3.58 -15.17 9.88
C THR A 134 -2.09 -15.04 10.22
N ASP A 135 -1.30 -14.40 9.33
CA ASP A 135 0.12 -14.19 9.53
C ASP A 135 0.57 -12.85 8.91
N ILE A 136 0.77 -11.85 9.77
CA ILE A 136 1.20 -10.50 9.36
C ILE A 136 2.60 -10.51 8.75
N ASP A 137 3.47 -11.47 9.11
CA ASP A 137 4.83 -11.55 8.59
C ASP A 137 4.83 -11.78 7.08
N ASN A 138 3.83 -12.49 6.56
CA ASN A 138 3.67 -12.79 5.16
C ASN A 138 3.05 -11.64 4.33
N THR A 139 2.71 -10.50 4.95
CA THR A 139 2.30 -9.30 4.22
C THR A 139 3.45 -8.30 4.09
N ILE A 140 3.45 -7.55 3.01
CA ILE A 140 4.49 -6.54 2.75
C ILE A 140 4.21 -5.29 3.58
N MET A 141 3.00 -4.71 3.46
CA MET A 141 2.56 -3.52 4.19
C MET A 141 1.03 -3.54 4.39
N HIS A 142 0.56 -2.84 5.41
CA HIS A 142 -0.86 -2.75 5.77
C HIS A 142 -1.72 -2.10 4.67
N ASP A 143 -1.19 -1.10 3.98
CA ASP A 143 -1.86 -0.41 2.87
C ASP A 143 -2.03 -1.32 1.65
N TRP A 144 -1.00 -2.12 1.33
CA TRP A 144 -1.09 -3.09 0.25
C TRP A 144 -2.10 -4.20 0.58
N TRP A 145 -2.15 -4.63 1.85
CA TRP A 145 -3.16 -5.59 2.29
C TRP A 145 -4.57 -5.02 2.18
N ALA A 146 -4.79 -3.76 2.61
CA ALA A 146 -6.05 -3.05 2.44
C ALA A 146 -6.50 -3.00 0.98
N ALA A 147 -5.57 -2.66 0.06
CA ALA A 147 -5.83 -2.61 -1.37
C ALA A 147 -6.27 -3.97 -1.94
N LEU A 148 -5.60 -5.07 -1.54
CA LEU A 148 -5.98 -6.43 -1.94
C LEU A 148 -7.39 -6.79 -1.46
N VAL A 149 -7.68 -6.52 -0.19
CA VAL A 149 -8.99 -6.83 0.42
C VAL A 149 -10.10 -6.05 -0.26
N ALA A 150 -9.92 -4.73 -0.43
CA ALA A 150 -10.91 -3.88 -1.07
C ALA A 150 -11.13 -4.25 -2.54
N ALA A 151 -10.07 -4.56 -3.28
CA ALA A 151 -10.18 -4.94 -4.70
C ALA A 151 -10.82 -6.32 -4.90
N GLN A 152 -10.68 -7.24 -3.95
CA GLN A 152 -11.25 -8.59 -4.05
C GLN A 152 -12.70 -8.63 -3.57
N PHE A 153 -13.05 -7.91 -2.51
CA PHE A 153 -14.31 -8.09 -1.80
C PHE A 153 -15.21 -6.85 -1.80
N GLY A 154 -14.74 -5.74 -2.37
CA GLY A 154 -15.46 -4.48 -2.26
C GLY A 154 -15.10 -3.48 -3.34
N LYS A 155 -14.80 -2.25 -2.94
CA LYS A 155 -14.60 -1.12 -3.84
C LYS A 155 -13.35 -0.32 -3.50
N THR A 156 -12.71 0.22 -4.55
CA THR A 156 -11.56 1.11 -4.42
C THR A 156 -11.80 2.41 -5.20
N ALA A 157 -11.39 3.54 -4.65
CA ALA A 157 -11.40 4.81 -5.37
C ALA A 157 -10.09 5.57 -5.15
N PHE A 158 -9.66 6.27 -6.17
CA PHE A 158 -8.52 7.16 -6.15
C PHE A 158 -8.99 8.60 -6.39
N ILE A 159 -8.42 9.54 -5.64
CA ILE A 159 -8.61 10.97 -5.80
C ILE A 159 -7.30 11.53 -6.34
N ASP A 160 -7.35 12.02 -7.57
CA ASP A 160 -6.20 12.56 -8.30
C ASP A 160 -5.93 14.02 -7.88
N GLU A 161 -5.87 14.22 -6.57
CA GLU A 161 -5.57 15.51 -5.95
C GLU A 161 -4.65 15.26 -4.74
N PRO A 162 -3.49 15.94 -4.66
CA PRO A 162 -2.61 15.84 -3.50
C PRO A 162 -3.28 16.39 -2.25
N THR A 163 -3.37 15.56 -1.22
CA THR A 163 -3.96 15.92 0.08
C THR A 163 -2.94 15.92 1.22
N ILE A 164 -1.70 15.57 0.92
CA ILE A 164 -0.59 15.46 1.89
C ILE A 164 0.66 16.07 1.28
N LEU A 165 1.45 16.75 2.11
CA LEU A 165 2.86 17.01 1.87
C LEU A 165 3.66 15.89 2.52
N TYR A 166 4.17 14.98 1.69
CA TYR A 166 4.90 13.80 2.10
C TYR A 166 6.39 14.10 2.20
N ARG A 167 6.94 14.04 3.41
CA ARG A 167 8.36 14.34 3.64
C ARG A 167 9.25 13.19 3.21
N GLN A 168 10.20 13.50 2.34
CA GLN A 168 11.24 12.56 1.93
C GLN A 168 12.44 12.68 2.88
N HIS A 169 12.66 11.65 3.70
CA HIS A 169 13.85 11.50 4.52
C HIS A 169 14.74 10.39 3.99
N GLY A 170 16.04 10.42 4.28
CA GLY A 170 16.97 9.37 3.90
C GLY A 170 16.62 7.98 4.46
N ASP A 171 15.82 7.94 5.51
CA ASP A 171 15.45 6.73 6.27
C ASP A 171 14.03 6.22 5.98
N ASN A 172 13.31 6.80 5.00
CA ASN A 172 11.97 6.32 4.65
C ASN A 172 12.01 4.85 4.23
N SER A 173 11.23 4.00 4.89
CA SER A 173 11.24 2.52 4.77
C SER A 173 11.09 2.00 3.34
N LEU A 174 10.57 2.80 2.41
CA LEU A 174 10.46 2.53 0.98
C LEU A 174 10.80 3.76 0.13
N GLY A 175 11.62 4.68 0.66
CA GLY A 175 12.01 5.92 0.02
C GLY A 175 12.52 5.74 -1.40
N ALA A 176 12.13 6.65 -2.27
CA ALA A 176 12.55 6.67 -3.66
C ALA A 176 14.07 6.81 -3.73
N LEU A 177 14.73 5.77 -4.19
CA LEU A 177 16.17 5.74 -4.41
C LEU A 177 16.56 6.73 -5.49
N GLY A 178 17.10 7.88 -5.09
CA GLY A 178 17.74 8.86 -5.96
C GLY A 178 18.85 8.20 -6.80
N ILE A 179 18.84 8.49 -8.08
CA ILE A 179 19.74 7.86 -9.06
C ILE A 179 21.07 8.61 -9.09
N ASN A 180 22.07 8.15 -8.34
CA ASN A 180 23.47 8.56 -8.53
C ASN A 180 24.28 7.48 -9.25
N LYS A 181 25.04 7.97 -10.26
CA LYS A 181 25.84 7.17 -11.21
C LYS A 181 27.05 6.54 -10.51
N LEU A 182 26.98 5.26 -10.09
CA LEU A 182 28.21 4.48 -9.84
C LEU A 182 28.01 3.00 -10.20
N SER A 183 28.98 2.50 -10.98
CA SER A 183 29.19 1.12 -11.46
C SER A 183 27.93 0.37 -11.98
N TYR A 184 27.73 0.47 -13.27
CA TYR A 184 26.65 -0.17 -14.05
C TYR A 184 26.44 -1.68 -13.77
N ILE A 185 27.51 -2.43 -13.52
CA ILE A 185 27.47 -3.89 -13.32
C ILE A 185 26.97 -4.25 -11.91
N VAL A 186 27.49 -3.61 -10.87
CA VAL A 186 27.06 -3.83 -9.47
C VAL A 186 25.60 -3.44 -9.31
N ARG A 187 25.20 -2.33 -9.91
CA ARG A 187 23.82 -1.85 -9.95
C ARG A 187 22.88 -2.85 -10.64
N ARG A 188 23.29 -3.48 -11.74
CA ARG A 188 22.48 -4.44 -12.48
C ARG A 188 22.24 -5.74 -11.72
N VAL A 189 23.27 -6.25 -10.99
CA VAL A 189 23.13 -7.42 -10.12
C VAL A 189 22.26 -7.13 -8.91
N TRP A 190 22.43 -5.96 -8.33
CA TRP A 190 21.64 -5.52 -7.16
C TRP A 190 20.16 -5.29 -7.54
N GLN A 191 19.91 -4.63 -8.66
CA GLN A 191 18.54 -4.47 -9.20
C GLN A 191 17.86 -5.82 -9.49
N LYS A 192 18.59 -6.82 -10.03
CA LYS A 192 18.06 -8.16 -10.23
C LYS A 192 17.58 -8.78 -8.92
N LYS A 193 18.43 -8.76 -7.88
CA LYS A 193 18.10 -9.33 -6.57
C LYS A 193 16.86 -8.64 -5.96
N GLN A 194 16.79 -7.31 -6.01
CA GLN A 194 15.66 -6.54 -5.51
C GLN A 194 14.36 -6.88 -6.26
N ILE A 195 14.40 -6.97 -7.59
CA ILE A 195 13.22 -7.31 -8.38
C ILE A 195 12.75 -8.73 -8.07
N GLN A 196 13.68 -9.69 -8.01
CA GLN A 196 13.35 -11.07 -7.67
C GLN A 196 12.76 -11.19 -6.26
N GLU A 197 13.32 -10.47 -5.29
CA GLU A 197 12.82 -10.45 -3.92
C GLU A 197 11.44 -9.77 -3.84
N SER A 198 11.23 -8.64 -4.49
CA SER A 198 9.91 -7.99 -4.57
C SER A 198 8.85 -8.93 -5.17
N MET A 199 9.19 -9.67 -6.21
CA MET A 199 8.28 -10.65 -6.82
C MET A 199 8.03 -11.85 -5.90
N ARG A 200 9.04 -12.31 -5.15
CA ARG A 200 8.92 -13.39 -4.16
C ARG A 200 8.01 -12.98 -3.01
N LEU A 201 8.22 -11.78 -2.45
CA LEU A 201 7.37 -11.24 -1.38
C LEU A 201 5.93 -11.04 -1.84
N GLY A 202 5.72 -10.57 -3.07
CA GLY A 202 4.38 -10.47 -3.65
C GLY A 202 3.66 -11.83 -3.76
N ARG A 203 4.38 -12.90 -4.15
CA ARG A 203 3.82 -14.26 -4.18
C ARG A 203 3.55 -14.81 -2.78
N LEU A 204 4.41 -14.50 -1.81
CA LEU A 204 4.20 -14.88 -0.40
C LEU A 204 2.94 -14.20 0.16
N GLN A 205 2.79 -12.91 -0.06
CA GLN A 205 1.59 -12.15 0.32
C GLN A 205 0.33 -12.70 -0.37
N ALA A 206 0.40 -13.04 -1.67
CA ALA A 206 -0.74 -13.63 -2.38
C ALA A 206 -1.13 -15.00 -1.81
N ARG A 207 -0.16 -15.81 -1.36
CA ARG A 207 -0.40 -17.08 -0.68
C ARG A 207 -1.11 -16.87 0.64
N GLU A 208 -0.64 -15.91 1.45
CA GLU A 208 -1.28 -15.56 2.72
C GLU A 208 -2.70 -15.05 2.49
N PHE A 209 -2.88 -14.18 1.50
CA PHE A 209 -4.20 -13.67 1.11
C PHE A 209 -5.17 -14.78 0.73
N ALA A 210 -4.73 -15.71 -0.10
CA ALA A 210 -5.52 -16.86 -0.50
C ALA A 210 -5.90 -17.77 0.68
N LYS A 211 -4.95 -18.01 1.60
CA LYS A 211 -5.14 -18.79 2.82
C LYS A 211 -6.11 -18.11 3.77
N THR A 212 -5.90 -16.84 4.09
CA THR A 212 -6.74 -16.06 5.01
C THR A 212 -8.20 -16.08 4.62
N TYR A 213 -8.51 -15.98 3.32
CA TYR A 213 -9.87 -15.90 2.82
C TYR A 213 -10.40 -17.20 2.18
N ASN A 214 -9.69 -18.30 2.33
CA ASN A 214 -10.05 -19.60 1.74
C ASN A 214 -10.44 -19.49 0.26
N LEU A 215 -9.62 -18.76 -0.53
CA LEU A 215 -9.93 -18.50 -1.94
C LEU A 215 -9.88 -19.80 -2.77
N PRO A 216 -10.76 -19.93 -3.79
CA PRO A 216 -10.78 -21.09 -4.68
C PRO A 216 -9.44 -21.30 -5.38
N THR A 217 -9.13 -22.54 -5.75
CA THR A 217 -7.85 -22.91 -6.38
C THR A 217 -7.60 -22.26 -7.73
N ASP A 218 -8.65 -21.87 -8.44
CA ASP A 218 -8.61 -21.14 -9.70
C ASP A 218 -8.54 -19.60 -9.54
N SER A 219 -8.62 -19.11 -8.30
CA SER A 219 -8.48 -17.66 -8.02
C SER A 219 -7.11 -17.14 -8.46
N LEU A 220 -7.08 -15.85 -8.82
CA LEU A 220 -5.85 -15.21 -9.26
C LEU A 220 -4.75 -15.27 -8.19
N ALA A 221 -5.10 -15.09 -6.93
CA ALA A 221 -4.15 -15.10 -5.82
C ALA A 221 -3.47 -16.47 -5.65
N VAL A 222 -4.25 -17.57 -5.68
CA VAL A 222 -3.73 -18.93 -5.60
C VAL A 222 -2.83 -19.22 -6.80
N ARG A 223 -3.28 -18.90 -8.01
CA ARG A 223 -2.54 -19.14 -9.25
C ARG A 223 -1.24 -18.30 -9.32
N TYR A 224 -1.27 -17.05 -8.85
CA TYR A 224 -0.08 -16.20 -8.78
C TYR A 224 0.92 -16.72 -7.74
N ALA A 225 0.47 -17.11 -6.56
CA ALA A 225 1.32 -17.72 -5.53
C ALA A 225 2.00 -19.02 -6.02
N ALA A 226 1.30 -19.82 -6.85
CA ALA A 226 1.80 -21.05 -7.42
C ALA A 226 2.89 -20.86 -8.50
N LEU A 227 3.20 -19.62 -8.88
CA LEU A 227 4.30 -19.31 -9.80
C LEU A 227 5.68 -19.43 -9.15
N GLU A 228 5.75 -19.58 -7.83
CA GLU A 228 7.02 -19.82 -7.14
C GLU A 228 7.70 -21.08 -7.69
N GLY A 229 9.00 -20.96 -8.00
CA GLY A 229 9.76 -22.05 -8.62
C GLY A 229 9.45 -22.36 -10.09
N LYS A 230 8.43 -21.74 -10.70
CA LYS A 230 8.12 -21.98 -12.13
C LYS A 230 9.13 -21.29 -13.05
N SER A 231 9.29 -21.86 -14.25
CA SER A 231 10.17 -21.26 -15.26
C SER A 231 9.70 -19.87 -15.69
N ARG A 232 10.64 -19.05 -16.17
CA ARG A 232 10.33 -17.69 -16.69
C ARG A 232 9.23 -17.73 -17.77
N ARG A 233 9.25 -18.73 -18.67
CA ARG A 233 8.24 -18.84 -19.74
C ARG A 233 6.83 -19.01 -19.17
N VAL A 234 6.68 -19.83 -18.13
CA VAL A 234 5.40 -20.06 -17.46
C VAL A 234 4.93 -18.78 -16.79
N ARG A 235 5.82 -18.07 -16.06
CA ARG A 235 5.48 -16.81 -15.39
C ARG A 235 5.06 -15.73 -16.40
N GLN A 236 5.82 -15.54 -17.47
CA GLN A 236 5.50 -14.52 -18.50
C GLN A 236 4.19 -14.82 -19.22
N ARG A 237 3.90 -16.09 -19.51
CA ARG A 237 2.63 -16.51 -20.05
C ARG A 237 1.47 -16.15 -19.11
N PHE A 238 1.60 -16.45 -17.83
CA PHE A 238 0.62 -16.12 -16.80
C PHE A 238 0.36 -14.61 -16.72
N TYR A 239 1.41 -13.77 -16.70
CA TYR A 239 1.26 -12.33 -16.67
C TYR A 239 0.51 -11.80 -17.90
N LYS A 240 0.82 -12.32 -19.07
CA LYS A 240 0.14 -11.96 -20.32
C LYS A 240 -1.34 -12.36 -20.30
N GLU A 241 -1.65 -13.57 -19.90
CA GLU A 241 -3.02 -14.10 -19.87
C GLU A 241 -3.93 -13.38 -18.85
N ASN A 242 -3.35 -12.79 -17.81
CA ASN A 242 -4.10 -12.12 -16.75
C ASN A 242 -3.92 -10.58 -16.75
N ASP A 243 -3.35 -10.00 -17.80
CA ASP A 243 -3.06 -8.55 -17.93
C ASP A 243 -2.32 -7.97 -16.70
N MET A 244 -1.31 -8.69 -16.22
CA MET A 244 -0.55 -8.36 -15.02
C MET A 244 0.79 -7.73 -15.37
N TYR A 245 0.83 -6.42 -15.48
CA TYR A 245 2.05 -5.67 -15.80
C TYR A 245 2.32 -4.58 -14.77
N LYS A 246 3.56 -4.55 -14.26
CA LYS A 246 4.00 -3.44 -13.40
C LYS A 246 3.96 -2.13 -14.19
N THR A 247 3.59 -1.07 -13.52
CA THR A 247 3.67 0.30 -14.05
C THR A 247 5.09 0.84 -13.94
N GLY A 248 5.44 1.80 -14.78
CA GLY A 248 6.81 2.31 -14.91
C GLY A 248 7.70 1.43 -15.80
N THR A 249 8.34 2.05 -16.79
CA THR A 249 9.12 1.36 -17.85
C THR A 249 10.17 0.41 -17.26
N MET A 250 10.95 0.87 -16.29
CA MET A 250 12.04 0.07 -15.68
C MET A 250 11.49 -1.12 -14.88
N ARG A 251 10.39 -0.94 -14.15
CA ARG A 251 9.75 -2.05 -13.42
C ARG A 251 9.16 -3.09 -14.37
N ARG A 252 8.54 -2.64 -15.47
CA ARG A 252 8.00 -3.51 -16.51
C ARG A 252 9.09 -4.32 -17.22
N LEU A 253 10.21 -3.69 -17.56
CA LEU A 253 11.38 -4.38 -18.08
C LEU A 253 11.95 -5.39 -17.08
N GLY A 254 12.08 -5.01 -15.82
CA GLY A 254 12.53 -5.91 -14.74
C GLY A 254 11.61 -7.12 -14.58
N GLN A 255 10.30 -6.92 -14.61
CA GLN A 255 9.32 -8.01 -14.59
C GLN A 255 9.47 -8.93 -15.83
N ALA A 256 9.65 -8.36 -17.01
CA ALA A 256 9.81 -9.13 -18.24
C ALA A 256 11.09 -9.98 -18.25
N VAL A 257 12.17 -9.49 -17.66
CA VAL A 257 13.48 -10.14 -17.68
C VAL A 257 13.66 -11.10 -16.50
N TRP A 258 13.23 -10.72 -15.30
CA TRP A 258 13.55 -11.43 -14.05
C TRP A 258 12.30 -11.85 -13.24
N GLY A 259 11.11 -11.38 -13.60
CA GLY A 259 9.83 -11.68 -12.94
C GLY A 259 9.30 -13.09 -13.14
#